data_8c913ebb8a6f48622118e83eebda41b2
#
_entry.id   8c913ebb8a6f48622118e83eebda41b2
#
_cell.length_a   1.000
_cell.length_b   1.000
_cell.length_c   1.000
_cell.angle_alpha   90.00
_cell.angle_beta   90.00
_cell.angle_gamma   90.00
#
_symmetry.space_group_name_H-M   'P 1'
#
loop_
_entity.id
_entity.type
_entity.pdbx_description
1 polymer ?
#
loop_
_entity_poly.entity_id
_entity_poly.type
_entity_poly.pdbx_seq_one_letter_code
_entity_poly.pdbx_strand_id
1 'polypeptide(L)'
;MNQVTEKKGNALAVNMFEADADKGSQNMTQEDLALPFLKVLGQLSPEVNKVHARYVENAEPGMIINSVTNELYDGSKGINVLPVFYERKLIEWQDRGAGTGAPVAIHDASSDIMSQTTRDKSYKDRLPNGNYIDNTANHYVVVLGDSPQTALISMKATQLKISRKWNSIMMGIKLQ
;
A
#
# COMPACT_ATOMS: atom_id res chain seq x y z
N MET A 1 -15.34 45.30 39.09
CA MET A 1 -14.69 43.96 39.21
C MET A 1 -15.55 42.95 38.50
N ASN A 2 -15.26 42.64 37.26
CA ASN A 2 -15.98 41.61 36.50
C ASN A 2 -15.16 40.30 36.57
N GLN A 3 -15.70 39.31 37.23
CA GLN A 3 -15.16 37.96 37.21
C GLN A 3 -15.51 37.29 35.88
N VAL A 4 -14.50 36.90 35.14
CA VAL A 4 -14.62 36.05 33.95
C VAL A 4 -14.88 34.63 34.46
N THR A 5 -16.04 34.09 34.21
CA THR A 5 -16.37 32.69 34.47
C THR A 5 -15.79 31.86 33.32
N GLU A 6 -14.68 31.18 33.56
CA GLU A 6 -14.11 30.22 32.63
C GLU A 6 -15.09 29.07 32.38
N LYS A 7 -15.30 28.78 31.09
CA LYS A 7 -16.16 27.68 30.62
C LYS A 7 -15.48 26.32 30.90
N LYS A 8 -15.90 25.66 31.98
CA LYS A 8 -15.56 24.26 32.30
C LYS A 8 -16.22 23.21 31.40
N GLY A 9 -16.83 23.59 30.28
CA GLY A 9 -17.62 22.70 29.43
C GLY A 9 -16.80 21.82 28.43
N ASN A 10 -15.60 22.27 28.01
CA ASN A 10 -14.87 21.57 26.93
C ASN A 10 -14.06 20.35 27.39
N ALA A 11 -13.55 20.35 28.61
CA ALA A 11 -12.71 19.24 29.09
C ALA A 11 -13.49 17.94 29.33
N LEU A 12 -14.74 18.05 29.79
CA LEU A 12 -15.63 16.89 30.01
C LEU A 12 -16.09 16.25 28.70
N ALA A 13 -16.36 17.05 27.66
CA ALA A 13 -16.74 16.56 26.35
C ALA A 13 -15.58 15.81 25.65
N VAL A 14 -14.35 16.36 25.72
CA VAL A 14 -13.15 15.71 25.14
C VAL A 14 -12.88 14.37 25.82
N ASN A 15 -12.94 14.29 27.16
CA ASN A 15 -12.73 13.03 27.87
C ASN A 15 -13.81 11.98 27.60
N MET A 16 -15.07 12.37 27.34
CA MET A 16 -16.11 11.43 26.95
C MET A 16 -15.86 10.86 25.54
N PHE A 17 -15.40 11.66 24.58
CA PHE A 17 -15.06 11.20 23.24
C PHE A 17 -13.81 10.33 23.23
N GLU A 18 -12.79 10.65 24.03
CA GLU A 18 -11.59 9.81 24.17
C GLU A 18 -11.90 8.45 24.82
N ALA A 19 -12.78 8.43 25.85
CA ALA A 19 -13.19 7.18 26.49
C ALA A 19 -14.04 6.26 25.58
N ASP A 20 -14.68 6.82 24.56
CA ASP A 20 -15.55 6.11 23.62
C ASP A 20 -14.92 5.94 22.22
N ALA A 21 -13.69 6.45 22.00
CA ALA A 21 -13.03 6.43 20.70
C ALA A 21 -12.93 5.03 20.10
N ASP A 22 -12.74 4.00 20.93
CA ASP A 22 -12.58 2.60 20.49
C ASP A 22 -13.88 1.79 20.51
N LYS A 23 -14.97 2.31 21.06
CA LYS A 23 -16.21 1.53 21.23
C LYS A 23 -16.90 1.14 19.93
N GLY A 24 -16.63 1.86 18.85
CA GLY A 24 -17.17 1.55 17.52
C GLY A 24 -16.34 0.54 16.74
N SER A 25 -15.08 0.29 17.12
CA SER A 25 -14.14 -0.55 16.40
C SER A 25 -13.75 -1.85 17.12
N GLN A 26 -14.34 -2.13 18.28
CA GLN A 26 -13.99 -3.30 19.12
C GLN A 26 -14.14 -4.66 18.45
N ASN A 27 -14.98 -4.76 17.42
CA ASN A 27 -15.20 -5.98 16.65
C ASN A 27 -14.45 -5.98 15.30
N MET A 28 -13.69 -4.92 14.98
CA MET A 28 -12.90 -4.89 13.76
C MET A 28 -11.67 -5.78 13.90
N THR A 29 -11.50 -6.66 12.94
CA THR A 29 -10.31 -7.50 12.77
C THR A 29 -9.44 -6.96 11.65
N GLN A 30 -8.24 -7.50 11.51
CA GLN A 30 -7.35 -7.12 10.40
C GLN A 30 -7.97 -7.43 9.02
N GLU A 31 -8.89 -8.39 8.95
CA GLU A 31 -9.62 -8.77 7.72
C GLU A 31 -10.65 -7.72 7.30
N ASP A 32 -11.11 -6.89 8.24
CA ASP A 32 -12.08 -5.81 7.99
C ASP A 32 -11.40 -4.53 7.49
N LEU A 33 -10.07 -4.49 7.48
CA LEU A 33 -9.31 -3.30 7.10
C LEU A 33 -8.75 -3.44 5.68
N ALA A 34 -9.01 -2.44 4.85
CA ALA A 34 -8.37 -2.35 3.55
C ALA A 34 -6.88 -1.97 3.72
N LEU A 35 -5.99 -2.75 3.12
CA LEU A 35 -4.57 -2.43 3.11
C LEU A 35 -4.30 -1.23 2.19
N PRO A 36 -3.80 -0.09 2.70
CA PRO A 36 -3.50 1.06 1.88
C PRO A 36 -2.23 0.85 1.07
N PHE A 37 -2.35 0.90 -0.27
CA PHE A 37 -1.21 0.87 -1.18
C PHE A 37 -0.81 2.28 -1.59
N LEU A 38 0.49 2.57 -1.57
CA LEU A 38 1.05 3.71 -2.29
C LEU A 38 1.37 3.30 -3.72
N LYS A 39 0.66 3.89 -4.67
CA LYS A 39 0.71 3.54 -6.09
C LYS A 39 1.08 4.76 -6.91
N VAL A 40 2.07 4.63 -7.79
CA VAL A 40 2.36 5.65 -8.80
C VAL A 40 1.32 5.56 -9.92
N LEU A 41 0.69 6.66 -10.25
CA LEU A 41 -0.32 6.75 -11.30
C LEU A 41 0.36 6.84 -12.67
N GLY A 42 -0.06 5.98 -13.59
CA GLY A 42 0.31 6.05 -15.00
C GLY A 42 -0.81 6.66 -15.84
N GLN A 43 -0.56 6.91 -17.11
CA GLN A 43 -1.56 7.45 -18.06
C GLN A 43 -2.82 6.57 -18.19
N LEU A 44 -2.68 5.25 -18.05
CA LEU A 44 -3.77 4.29 -18.14
C LEU A 44 -4.34 3.90 -16.76
N SER A 45 -3.95 4.57 -15.69
CA SER A 45 -4.49 4.31 -14.36
C SER A 45 -5.97 4.73 -14.31
N PRO A 46 -6.87 3.86 -13.79
CA PRO A 46 -8.29 4.17 -13.67
C PRO A 46 -8.58 5.47 -12.92
N GLU A 47 -7.75 5.80 -11.94
CA GLU A 47 -7.88 6.98 -11.08
C GLU A 47 -7.68 8.29 -11.86
N VAL A 48 -6.97 8.25 -12.99
CA VAL A 48 -6.74 9.42 -13.88
C VAL A 48 -7.82 9.58 -14.93
N ASN A 49 -8.56 8.53 -15.22
CA ASN A 49 -9.57 8.52 -16.29
C ASN A 49 -10.92 9.03 -15.79
N LYS A 50 -11.32 10.22 -16.22
CA LYS A 50 -12.56 10.91 -15.79
C LYS A 50 -13.86 10.13 -16.00
N VAL A 51 -13.89 9.18 -16.94
CA VAL A 51 -15.08 8.36 -17.20
C VAL A 51 -15.06 7.02 -16.46
N HIS A 52 -14.00 6.74 -15.71
CA HIS A 52 -13.87 5.49 -14.99
C HIS A 52 -14.47 5.60 -13.58
N ALA A 53 -15.14 4.55 -13.09
CA ALA A 53 -15.77 4.53 -11.75
C ALA A 53 -14.80 4.79 -10.58
N ARG A 54 -13.49 4.56 -10.79
CA ARG A 54 -12.42 4.84 -9.81
C ARG A 54 -11.69 6.15 -10.08
N TYR A 55 -12.29 7.06 -10.82
CA TYR A 55 -11.69 8.37 -11.03
C TYR A 55 -11.53 9.13 -9.71
N VAL A 56 -10.38 9.74 -9.53
CA VAL A 56 -10.07 10.60 -8.40
C VAL A 56 -9.84 12.02 -8.92
N GLU A 57 -10.53 12.98 -8.37
CA GLU A 57 -10.39 14.38 -8.77
C GLU A 57 -8.95 14.87 -8.60
N ASN A 58 -8.46 15.62 -9.58
CA ASN A 58 -7.07 16.13 -9.65
C ASN A 58 -5.97 15.04 -9.71
N ALA A 59 -6.32 13.78 -9.92
CA ALA A 59 -5.33 12.74 -10.15
C ALA A 59 -4.71 12.88 -11.54
N GLU A 60 -3.38 12.95 -11.60
CA GLU A 60 -2.60 13.07 -12.83
C GLU A 60 -1.53 11.97 -12.92
N PRO A 61 -1.10 11.60 -14.15
CA PRO A 61 0.01 10.68 -14.34
C PRO A 61 1.29 11.20 -13.67
N GLY A 62 2.00 10.33 -12.97
CA GLY A 62 3.21 10.68 -12.21
C GLY A 62 2.96 11.00 -10.74
N MET A 63 1.73 11.27 -10.33
CA MET A 63 1.37 11.39 -8.92
C MET A 63 1.40 10.05 -8.21
N ILE A 64 1.53 10.10 -6.89
CA ILE A 64 1.40 8.94 -6.00
C ILE A 64 0.05 9.04 -5.29
N ILE A 65 -0.69 7.93 -5.23
CA ILE A 65 -1.97 7.87 -4.54
C ILE A 65 -1.94 6.82 -3.43
N ASN A 66 -2.59 7.13 -2.30
CA ASN A 66 -3.00 6.15 -1.31
C ASN A 66 -4.32 5.51 -1.74
N SER A 67 -4.33 4.19 -1.95
CA SER A 67 -5.48 3.48 -2.53
C SER A 67 -6.72 3.42 -1.63
N VAL A 68 -6.61 3.75 -0.35
CA VAL A 68 -7.72 3.72 0.62
C VAL A 68 -8.26 5.13 0.86
N THR A 69 -7.37 6.09 1.14
CA THR A 69 -7.78 7.47 1.44
C THR A 69 -8.00 8.33 0.21
N ASN A 70 -7.53 7.89 -0.97
CA ASN A 70 -7.43 8.66 -2.21
C ASN A 70 -6.55 9.92 -2.09
N GLU A 71 -5.74 10.02 -1.04
CA GLU A 71 -4.81 11.13 -0.88
C GLU A 71 -3.75 11.11 -1.99
N LEU A 72 -3.55 12.27 -2.61
CA LEU A 72 -2.64 12.46 -3.74
C LEU A 72 -1.37 13.19 -3.29
N TYR A 73 -0.24 12.69 -3.74
CA TYR A 73 1.07 13.29 -3.49
C TYR A 73 1.74 13.63 -4.82
N ASP A 74 2.40 14.77 -4.88
CA ASP A 74 3.19 15.18 -6.05
C ASP A 74 4.38 14.23 -6.24
N GLY A 75 4.35 13.41 -7.29
CA GLY A 75 5.40 12.43 -7.57
C GLY A 75 6.76 13.04 -7.89
N SER A 76 6.81 14.31 -8.32
CA SER A 76 8.07 15.04 -8.58
C SER A 76 8.79 15.44 -7.28
N LYS A 77 8.03 15.70 -6.22
CA LYS A 77 8.57 16.01 -4.88
C LYS A 77 8.85 14.76 -4.07
N GLY A 78 8.14 13.66 -4.39
CA GLY A 78 8.17 12.44 -3.61
C GLY A 78 7.45 12.58 -2.27
N ILE A 79 7.57 11.54 -1.44
CA ILE A 79 6.98 11.49 -0.11
C ILE A 79 8.02 10.99 0.90
N ASN A 80 7.93 11.49 2.12
CA ASN A 80 8.75 11.01 3.22
C ASN A 80 8.09 9.80 3.87
N VAL A 81 8.81 8.69 3.94
CA VAL A 81 8.33 7.47 4.56
C VAL A 81 9.34 6.92 5.56
N LEU A 82 8.83 6.33 6.63
CA LEU A 82 9.61 5.53 7.57
C LEU A 82 9.41 4.05 7.22
N PRO A 83 10.44 3.31 6.76
CA PRO A 83 10.35 1.88 6.53
C PRO A 83 10.19 1.13 7.86
N VAL A 84 9.21 0.22 7.92
CA VAL A 84 8.89 -0.55 9.13
C VAL A 84 9.24 -2.02 8.95
N PHE A 85 8.82 -2.60 7.81
CA PHE A 85 8.99 -4.02 7.57
C PHE A 85 9.16 -4.30 6.07
N TYR A 86 9.91 -5.33 5.73
CA TYR A 86 10.12 -5.80 4.36
C TYR A 86 9.87 -7.30 4.26
N GLU A 87 9.14 -7.70 3.22
CA GLU A 87 8.99 -9.11 2.88
C GLU A 87 8.99 -9.32 1.37
N ARG A 88 9.36 -10.52 0.94
CA ARG A 88 9.15 -11.00 -0.44
C ARG A 88 8.06 -12.04 -0.46
N LYS A 89 7.16 -11.92 -1.43
CA LYS A 89 6.11 -12.91 -1.71
C LYS A 89 6.13 -13.30 -3.18
N LEU A 90 5.72 -14.53 -3.44
CA LEU A 90 5.47 -15.05 -4.77
C LEU A 90 3.96 -15.12 -4.93
N ILE A 91 3.41 -14.24 -5.77
CA ILE A 91 1.96 -14.09 -5.90
C ILE A 91 1.50 -14.78 -7.19
N GLU A 92 0.59 -15.73 -7.06
CA GLU A 92 0.00 -16.47 -8.17
C GLU A 92 -1.22 -15.74 -8.71
N TRP A 93 -1.23 -15.54 -10.03
CA TRP A 93 -2.27 -14.83 -10.74
C TRP A 93 -2.81 -15.64 -11.92
N GLN A 94 -4.10 -15.47 -12.21
CA GLN A 94 -4.67 -15.79 -13.51
C GLN A 94 -4.39 -14.67 -14.52
N ASP A 95 -4.45 -14.99 -15.82
CA ASP A 95 -4.37 -13.95 -16.85
C ASP A 95 -5.54 -12.97 -16.73
N ARG A 96 -5.29 -11.72 -17.18
CA ARG A 96 -6.29 -10.67 -17.16
C ARG A 96 -7.51 -11.09 -17.97
N GLY A 97 -8.68 -11.05 -17.36
CA GLY A 97 -9.95 -11.48 -17.95
C GLY A 97 -10.32 -12.93 -17.70
N ALA A 98 -9.42 -13.77 -17.18
CA ALA A 98 -9.69 -15.16 -16.81
C ALA A 98 -10.08 -15.34 -15.34
N GLY A 99 -9.91 -14.30 -14.51
CA GLY A 99 -10.18 -14.35 -13.07
C GLY A 99 -10.82 -13.07 -12.54
N THR A 100 -11.04 -13.04 -11.23
CA THR A 100 -11.66 -11.91 -10.50
C THR A 100 -10.76 -10.69 -10.36
N GLY A 101 -9.47 -10.81 -10.72
CA GLY A 101 -8.45 -9.78 -10.48
C GLY A 101 -7.81 -9.87 -9.08
N ALA A 102 -8.27 -10.81 -8.25
CA ALA A 102 -7.62 -11.14 -6.99
C ALA A 102 -6.50 -12.18 -7.19
N PRO A 103 -5.48 -12.24 -6.30
CA PRO A 103 -4.51 -13.33 -6.30
C PRO A 103 -5.19 -14.69 -6.12
N VAL A 104 -4.70 -15.71 -6.84
CA VAL A 104 -5.13 -17.10 -6.65
C VAL A 104 -4.53 -17.68 -5.37
N ALA A 105 -3.24 -17.39 -5.16
CA ALA A 105 -2.50 -17.80 -3.97
C ALA A 105 -1.33 -16.85 -3.69
N ILE A 106 -0.88 -16.82 -2.45
CA ILE A 106 0.30 -16.08 -2.01
C ILE A 106 1.24 -17.08 -1.35
N HIS A 107 2.43 -17.22 -1.94
CA HIS A 107 3.47 -18.14 -1.49
C HIS A 107 4.62 -17.37 -0.84
N ASP A 108 5.27 -18.00 0.12
CA ASP A 108 6.50 -17.44 0.70
C ASP A 108 7.65 -17.43 -0.31
N ALA A 109 8.58 -16.48 -0.14
CA ALA A 109 9.74 -16.37 -1.00
C ALA A 109 10.69 -17.60 -0.97
N SER A 110 10.60 -18.39 0.10
CA SER A 110 11.33 -19.66 0.28
C SER A 110 10.63 -20.86 -0.37
N SER A 111 9.41 -20.67 -0.89
CA SER A 111 8.67 -21.73 -1.58
C SER A 111 9.42 -22.18 -2.83
N ASP A 112 9.33 -23.47 -3.14
CA ASP A 112 9.87 -24.08 -4.36
C ASP A 112 8.97 -23.87 -5.60
N ILE A 113 7.87 -23.13 -5.47
CA ILE A 113 6.89 -22.90 -6.54
C ILE A 113 7.54 -22.39 -7.83
N MET A 114 8.62 -21.60 -7.73
CA MET A 114 9.36 -21.10 -8.89
C MET A 114 10.02 -22.20 -9.70
N SER A 115 10.40 -23.32 -9.09
CA SER A 115 10.99 -24.46 -9.82
C SER A 115 9.99 -25.16 -10.74
N GLN A 116 8.70 -24.96 -10.49
CA GLN A 116 7.59 -25.52 -11.28
C GLN A 116 7.19 -24.62 -12.45
N THR A 117 7.79 -23.42 -12.57
CA THR A 117 7.44 -22.47 -13.61
C THR A 117 8.28 -22.63 -14.86
N THR A 118 7.68 -22.25 -16.00
CA THR A 118 8.38 -22.06 -17.29
C THR A 118 8.17 -20.62 -17.74
N ARG A 119 9.24 -19.96 -18.18
CA ARG A 119 9.15 -18.59 -18.67
C ARG A 119 8.52 -18.54 -20.06
N ASP A 120 7.41 -17.81 -20.20
CA ASP A 120 6.72 -17.63 -21.47
C ASP A 120 7.34 -16.51 -22.34
N LYS A 121 6.82 -16.34 -23.57
CA LYS A 121 7.25 -15.30 -24.51
C LYS A 121 6.99 -13.85 -24.01
N SER A 122 6.11 -13.69 -23.03
CA SER A 122 5.79 -12.41 -22.38
C SER A 122 6.61 -12.18 -21.11
N TYR A 123 7.63 -13.00 -20.89
CA TYR A 123 8.50 -12.97 -19.71
C TYR A 123 7.78 -13.22 -18.39
N LYS A 124 6.64 -13.92 -18.41
CA LYS A 124 5.94 -14.38 -17.21
C LYS A 124 6.40 -15.79 -16.84
N ASP A 125 6.61 -16.03 -15.56
CA ASP A 125 6.95 -17.36 -15.02
C ASP A 125 5.64 -18.12 -14.79
N ARG A 126 5.28 -19.05 -15.71
CA ARG A 126 4.00 -19.77 -15.73
C ARG A 126 4.09 -21.13 -15.09
N LEU A 127 3.05 -21.44 -14.32
CA LEU A 127 2.79 -22.77 -13.78
C LEU A 127 2.11 -23.67 -14.82
N PRO A 128 2.12 -25.01 -14.64
CA PRO A 128 1.45 -25.94 -15.53
C PRO A 128 -0.08 -25.73 -15.63
N ASN A 129 -0.71 -25.15 -14.61
CA ASN A 129 -2.13 -24.81 -14.61
C ASN A 129 -2.49 -23.54 -15.42
N GLY A 130 -1.48 -22.88 -16.03
CA GLY A 130 -1.64 -21.67 -16.83
C GLY A 130 -1.54 -20.36 -16.03
N ASN A 131 -1.60 -20.40 -14.72
CA ASN A 131 -1.37 -19.24 -13.86
C ASN A 131 0.08 -18.76 -13.96
N TYR A 132 0.35 -17.52 -13.57
CA TYR A 132 1.72 -17.01 -13.53
C TYR A 132 2.10 -16.49 -12.14
N ILE A 133 3.37 -16.50 -11.84
CA ILE A 133 3.93 -16.05 -10.57
C ILE A 133 4.57 -14.67 -10.75
N ASP A 134 4.11 -13.71 -9.96
CA ASP A 134 4.77 -12.41 -9.77
C ASP A 134 5.63 -12.45 -8.52
N ASN A 135 6.95 -12.28 -8.69
CA ASN A 135 7.85 -12.04 -7.57
C ASN A 135 7.67 -10.59 -7.09
N THR A 136 7.21 -10.44 -5.86
CA THR A 136 6.78 -9.16 -5.31
C THR A 136 7.58 -8.82 -4.06
N ALA A 137 8.12 -7.61 -4.02
CA ALA A 137 8.79 -7.03 -2.86
C ALA A 137 7.85 -6.03 -2.18
N ASN A 138 7.46 -6.32 -0.97
CA ASN A 138 6.55 -5.54 -0.15
C ASN A 138 7.34 -4.75 0.90
N HIS A 139 7.23 -3.42 0.84
CA HIS A 139 7.78 -2.50 1.83
C HIS A 139 6.62 -1.88 2.61
N TYR A 140 6.49 -2.26 3.86
CA TYR A 140 5.54 -1.65 4.79
C TYR A 140 6.19 -0.39 5.35
N VAL A 141 5.48 0.71 5.25
CA VAL A 141 6.00 2.04 5.60
C VAL A 141 4.98 2.83 6.41
N VAL A 142 5.47 3.82 7.14
CA VAL A 142 4.62 4.91 7.65
C VAL A 142 4.91 6.14 6.80
N VAL A 143 3.88 6.68 6.17
CA VAL A 143 3.93 7.98 5.48
C VAL A 143 4.00 9.06 6.56
N LEU A 144 5.02 9.90 6.48
CA LEU A 144 5.23 10.99 7.43
C LEU A 144 4.49 12.25 6.95
N GLY A 145 3.77 12.89 7.84
CA GLY A 145 2.99 14.10 7.60
C GLY A 145 2.29 14.52 8.89
N ASP A 146 1.32 15.42 8.79
CA ASP A 146 0.55 15.90 9.94
C ASP A 146 -0.24 14.76 10.62
N SER A 147 -0.68 13.79 9.84
CA SER A 147 -1.33 12.56 10.32
C SER A 147 -0.59 11.35 9.72
N PRO A 148 0.36 10.75 10.45
CA PRO A 148 1.09 9.59 9.97
C PRO A 148 0.17 8.42 9.63
N GLN A 149 0.37 7.79 8.45
CA GLN A 149 -0.45 6.70 7.95
C GLN A 149 0.41 5.50 7.57
N THR A 150 -0.03 4.31 7.94
CA THR A 150 0.60 3.08 7.45
C THR A 150 0.23 2.83 6.00
N ALA A 151 1.17 2.36 5.20
CA ALA A 151 0.94 2.01 3.81
C ALA A 151 1.90 0.92 3.31
N LEU A 152 1.54 0.30 2.19
CA LEU A 152 2.33 -0.71 1.50
C LEU A 152 2.81 -0.19 0.16
N ILE A 153 4.11 -0.27 -0.09
CA ILE A 153 4.72 -0.08 -1.41
C ILE A 153 5.08 -1.47 -1.95
N SER A 154 4.32 -1.92 -2.95
CA SER A 154 4.51 -3.23 -3.57
C SER A 154 5.24 -3.05 -4.89
N MET A 155 6.43 -3.65 -5.01
CA MET A 155 7.31 -3.56 -6.19
C MET A 155 7.46 -4.91 -6.84
N LYS A 156 7.31 -4.97 -8.17
CA LYS A 156 7.44 -6.19 -8.97
C LYS A 156 8.15 -5.96 -10.31
N ALA A 157 8.52 -7.02 -10.99
CA ALA A 157 9.18 -6.99 -12.29
C ALA A 157 10.39 -6.02 -12.30
N THR A 158 10.40 -5.00 -13.14
CA THR A 158 11.51 -4.03 -13.26
C THR A 158 11.73 -3.21 -11.98
N GLN A 159 10.71 -3.02 -11.15
CA GLN A 159 10.81 -2.29 -9.89
C GLN A 159 11.59 -3.06 -8.81
N LEU A 160 11.77 -4.39 -8.95
CA LEU A 160 12.58 -5.16 -8.01
C LEU A 160 14.04 -4.69 -7.94
N LYS A 161 14.58 -4.10 -9.02
CA LYS A 161 15.91 -3.49 -9.00
C LYS A 161 15.94 -2.27 -8.05
N ILE A 162 14.88 -1.47 -8.06
CA ILE A 162 14.74 -0.30 -7.17
C ILE A 162 14.58 -0.76 -5.72
N SER A 163 13.74 -1.76 -5.47
CA SER A 163 13.58 -2.37 -4.15
C SER A 163 14.92 -2.84 -3.55
N ARG A 164 15.73 -3.56 -4.35
CA ARG A 164 17.06 -4.02 -3.89
C ARG A 164 17.98 -2.85 -3.54
N LYS A 165 18.00 -1.78 -4.36
CA LYS A 165 18.79 -0.59 -4.08
C LYS A 165 18.32 0.08 -2.78
N TRP A 166 17.03 0.18 -2.57
CA TRP A 166 16.47 0.74 -1.34
C TRP A 166 16.85 -0.09 -0.11
N ASN A 167 16.72 -1.42 -0.19
CA ASN A 167 17.16 -2.31 0.89
C ASN A 167 18.66 -2.15 1.22
N SER A 168 19.52 -1.99 0.21
CA SER A 168 20.96 -1.76 0.43
C SER A 168 21.22 -0.44 1.16
N ILE A 169 20.49 0.62 0.83
CA ILE A 169 20.59 1.91 1.52
C ILE A 169 20.16 1.78 2.98
N MET A 170 19.04 1.10 3.26
CA MET A 170 18.55 0.88 4.62
C MET A 170 19.53 0.05 5.47
N MET A 171 20.13 -0.97 4.87
CA MET A 171 21.15 -1.78 5.55
C MET A 171 22.41 -0.97 5.84
N GLY A 172 22.85 -0.10 4.92
CA GLY A 172 23.99 0.78 5.11
C GLY A 172 23.80 1.78 6.27
N ILE A 173 22.59 2.30 6.45
CA ILE A 173 22.25 3.18 7.58
C ILE A 173 22.34 2.44 8.91
N LYS A 174 22.00 1.16 8.97
CA LYS A 174 22.09 0.34 10.19
C LYS A 174 23.53 0.01 10.60
N LEU A 175 24.49 0.11 9.70
CA LEU A 175 25.90 -0.22 9.93
C LEU A 175 26.73 0.99 10.39
N GLN A 176 26.14 2.16 10.48
CA GLN A 176 26.74 3.39 11.02
C GLN A 176 26.30 3.60 12.48
#